data_39824d77df09b183d150dd27274b42ee
#
_entry.id   39824d77df09b183d150dd27274b42ee
#
_cell.length_a   1.000
_cell.length_b   1.000
_cell.length_c   1.000
_cell.angle_alpha   90.00
_cell.angle_beta   90.00
_cell.angle_gamma   90.00
#
_symmetry.space_group_name_H-M   'P 1'
#
loop_
_entity.id
_entity.type
_entity.pdbx_description
1 polymer ?
#
loop_
_entity_poly.entity_id
_entity_poly.type
_entity_poly.pdbx_seq_one_letter_code
_entity_poly.pdbx_strand_id
1 'polypeptide(L)'
;MTVIETEGLTKRFRHVVAVDGVSLAVPEGARFGLLGPNGSGKTTLVRMLLGLVHPTAGRVALLGRPMPRAAAQVLPRVGALVEGPAAWPHLSGRTNLRLMDAAGGGGRRDRADRVEEALVRVGLGGIDGRQVRAYSLGMRQRLGIAAALLRKPELLLLDEPTNGLDPRGIGEMRALLRHFAAQGTTVVLSSHLLSEVEALCTQVGVMSAGRLVLTADLESLRAPTGLVQVRTPDPAAAVGVLNGQVVHRNGDLVMVRADDPAALNARLVAAGVPVRELTALRRTLEQVVLELTGPSADRVDRADDADATARRQRGGRGLAAEDRADDRRTDRPDTHWSGADPTARTDRADGGRP
;
A
#
# COMPACT_ATOMS: atom_id res chain seq x y z
N MET A 1 4.85 20.43 -12.50
CA MET A 1 3.52 20.05 -13.01
C MET A 1 2.85 19.12 -12.03
N THR A 2 1.50 19.12 -11.88
CA THR A 2 0.78 18.17 -11.03
C THR A 2 0.45 16.92 -11.84
N VAL A 3 0.86 15.73 -11.38
CA VAL A 3 0.63 14.47 -12.10
C VAL A 3 -0.57 13.68 -11.57
N ILE A 4 -0.97 13.91 -10.33
CA ILE A 4 -2.23 13.41 -9.75
C ILE A 4 -2.95 14.59 -9.16
N GLU A 5 -4.23 14.75 -9.51
CA GLU A 5 -5.10 15.76 -8.94
C GLU A 5 -6.47 15.15 -8.68
N THR A 6 -6.98 15.32 -7.48
CA THR A 6 -8.34 14.91 -7.10
C THR A 6 -9.05 16.06 -6.39
N GLU A 7 -10.33 16.23 -6.66
CA GLU A 7 -11.19 17.25 -6.06
C GLU A 7 -12.43 16.58 -5.46
N GLY A 8 -12.57 16.60 -4.15
CA GLY A 8 -13.73 16.07 -3.43
C GLY A 8 -14.04 14.62 -3.76
N LEU A 9 -13.01 13.81 -4.07
CA LEU A 9 -13.17 12.46 -4.57
C LEU A 9 -13.84 11.57 -3.53
N THR A 10 -14.98 10.97 -3.89
CA THR A 10 -15.78 10.17 -2.97
C THR A 10 -16.17 8.84 -3.59
N LYS A 11 -16.08 7.78 -2.80
CA LYS A 11 -16.57 6.45 -3.16
C LYS A 11 -17.41 5.85 -2.06
N ARG A 12 -18.65 5.53 -2.40
CA ARG A 12 -19.59 4.81 -1.56
C ARG A 12 -19.88 3.43 -2.15
N PHE A 13 -19.75 2.39 -1.33
CA PHE A 13 -20.19 1.04 -1.66
C PHE A 13 -21.36 0.69 -0.75
N ARG A 14 -22.59 0.64 -1.30
CA ARG A 14 -23.81 0.41 -0.51
C ARG A 14 -23.87 1.30 0.74
N HIS A 15 -23.56 0.75 1.91
CA HIS A 15 -23.62 1.45 3.20
C HIS A 15 -22.27 1.99 3.68
N VAL A 16 -21.15 1.62 3.02
CA VAL A 16 -19.80 2.02 3.41
C VAL A 16 -19.28 3.15 2.54
N VAL A 17 -18.81 4.22 3.16
CA VAL A 17 -18.05 5.28 2.49
C VAL A 17 -16.58 4.92 2.58
N ALA A 18 -16.04 4.35 1.51
CA ALA A 18 -14.64 3.92 1.47
C ALA A 18 -13.65 5.07 1.24
N VAL A 19 -14.08 6.12 0.52
CA VAL A 19 -13.34 7.37 0.31
C VAL A 19 -14.32 8.51 0.41
N ASP A 20 -13.99 9.54 1.19
CA ASP A 20 -14.89 10.64 1.54
C ASP A 20 -14.21 11.99 1.32
N GLY A 21 -14.55 12.65 0.20
CA GLY A 21 -14.17 14.03 -0.10
C GLY A 21 -12.67 14.27 -0.27
N VAL A 22 -11.90 13.28 -0.76
CA VAL A 22 -10.44 13.38 -0.88
C VAL A 22 -10.04 14.36 -1.97
N SER A 23 -9.31 15.42 -1.58
CA SER A 23 -8.62 16.35 -2.47
C SER A 23 -7.11 16.20 -2.28
N LEU A 24 -6.41 15.80 -3.34
CA LEU A 24 -5.00 15.46 -3.34
C LEU A 24 -4.34 16.05 -4.59
N ALA A 25 -3.15 16.64 -4.42
CA ALA A 25 -2.28 17.05 -5.51
C ALA A 25 -0.88 16.45 -5.30
N VAL A 26 -0.39 15.72 -6.30
CA VAL A 26 0.96 15.14 -6.30
C VAL A 26 1.76 15.78 -7.43
N PRO A 27 2.88 16.47 -7.12
CA PRO A 27 3.73 17.08 -8.13
C PRO A 27 4.57 16.03 -8.88
N GLU A 28 4.99 16.39 -10.08
CA GLU A 28 5.91 15.62 -10.90
C GLU A 28 7.25 15.41 -10.18
N GLY A 29 7.83 14.22 -10.31
CA GLY A 29 9.08 13.83 -9.67
C GLY A 29 9.00 13.56 -8.17
N ALA A 30 7.81 13.73 -7.55
CA ALA A 30 7.64 13.43 -6.15
C ALA A 30 7.73 11.92 -5.87
N ARG A 31 8.22 11.59 -4.67
CA ARG A 31 8.03 10.29 -4.05
C ARG A 31 6.96 10.46 -2.97
N PHE A 32 5.72 10.13 -3.31
CA PHE A 32 4.56 10.36 -2.46
C PHE A 32 4.15 9.07 -1.74
N GLY A 33 4.07 9.10 -0.41
CA GLY A 33 3.59 8.01 0.42
C GLY A 33 2.14 8.23 0.85
N LEU A 34 1.25 7.31 0.51
CA LEU A 34 -0.12 7.29 1.01
C LEU A 34 -0.18 6.37 2.23
N LEU A 35 -0.18 6.96 3.42
CA LEU A 35 -0.11 6.27 4.70
C LEU A 35 -1.48 6.12 5.34
N GLY A 36 -1.70 5.05 6.08
CA GLY A 36 -2.91 4.85 6.88
C GLY A 36 -3.13 3.39 7.26
N PRO A 37 -3.96 3.10 8.26
CA PRO A 37 -4.28 1.74 8.67
C PRO A 37 -4.99 0.95 7.56
N ASN A 38 -5.09 -0.36 7.72
CA ASN A 38 -5.90 -1.19 6.83
C ASN A 38 -7.36 -0.73 6.90
N GLY A 39 -8.06 -0.76 5.76
CA GLY A 39 -9.43 -0.25 5.68
C GLY A 39 -9.57 1.28 5.60
N SER A 40 -8.49 2.07 5.66
CA SER A 40 -8.56 3.54 5.57
C SER A 40 -8.94 4.10 4.18
N GLY A 41 -9.06 3.24 3.15
CA GLY A 41 -9.46 3.65 1.80
C GLY A 41 -8.34 3.79 0.78
N LYS A 42 -7.05 3.53 1.14
CA LYS A 42 -5.87 3.67 0.25
C LYS A 42 -6.02 2.92 -1.07
N THR A 43 -6.25 1.61 -1.02
CA THR A 43 -6.44 0.77 -2.21
C THR A 43 -7.63 1.24 -3.06
N THR A 44 -8.73 1.66 -2.43
CA THR A 44 -9.89 2.20 -3.15
C THR A 44 -9.52 3.50 -3.87
N LEU A 45 -8.77 4.39 -3.22
CA LEU A 45 -8.26 5.61 -3.86
C LEU A 45 -7.38 5.28 -5.06
N VAL A 46 -6.39 4.38 -4.91
CA VAL A 46 -5.51 3.93 -6.00
C VAL A 46 -6.33 3.35 -7.17
N ARG A 47 -7.32 2.51 -6.88
CA ARG A 47 -8.20 1.94 -7.92
C ARG A 47 -9.03 3.01 -8.64
N MET A 48 -9.48 4.05 -7.95
CA MET A 48 -10.19 5.18 -8.58
C MET A 48 -9.26 6.00 -9.48
N LEU A 49 -8.02 6.25 -9.04
CA LEU A 49 -7.01 6.93 -9.87
C LEU A 49 -6.80 6.17 -11.19
N LEU A 50 -6.71 4.85 -11.15
CA LEU A 50 -6.54 4.01 -12.34
C LEU A 50 -7.83 3.79 -13.16
N GLY A 51 -8.98 4.30 -12.70
CA GLY A 51 -10.27 4.07 -13.37
C GLY A 51 -10.81 2.64 -13.20
N LEU A 52 -10.21 1.80 -12.33
CA LEU A 52 -10.70 0.45 -12.01
C LEU A 52 -11.99 0.48 -11.18
N VAL A 53 -12.20 1.58 -10.44
CA VAL A 53 -13.40 1.86 -9.67
C VAL A 53 -13.86 3.28 -10.02
N HIS A 54 -15.13 3.43 -10.43
CA HIS A 54 -15.68 4.74 -10.70
C HIS A 54 -16.01 5.47 -9.40
N PRO A 55 -15.66 6.77 -9.28
CA PRO A 55 -16.06 7.58 -8.14
C PRO A 55 -17.59 7.75 -8.10
N THR A 56 -18.13 7.93 -6.89
CA THR A 56 -19.53 8.29 -6.67
C THR A 56 -19.72 9.80 -6.83
N ALA A 57 -18.70 10.59 -6.44
CA ALA A 57 -18.65 12.03 -6.60
C ALA A 57 -17.20 12.52 -6.69
N GLY A 58 -17.00 13.78 -7.09
CA GLY A 58 -15.70 14.39 -7.26
C GLY A 58 -15.06 14.12 -8.62
N ARG A 59 -13.81 14.55 -8.78
CA ARG A 59 -13.05 14.47 -10.03
C ARG A 59 -11.66 13.93 -9.80
N VAL A 60 -11.12 13.32 -10.86
CA VAL A 60 -9.73 12.82 -10.91
C VAL A 60 -9.10 13.28 -12.21
N ALA A 61 -7.89 13.77 -12.14
CA ALA A 61 -7.01 13.95 -13.28
C ALA A 61 -5.67 13.25 -13.04
N LEU A 62 -5.16 12.56 -14.06
CA LEU A 62 -3.82 11.99 -14.10
C LEU A 62 -3.05 12.58 -15.31
N LEU A 63 -1.82 13.00 -15.06
CA LEU A 63 -0.95 13.59 -16.08
C LEU A 63 -1.67 14.73 -16.85
N GLY A 64 -2.44 15.54 -16.12
CA GLY A 64 -3.25 16.65 -16.62
C GLY A 64 -4.50 16.26 -17.44
N ARG A 65 -4.92 15.00 -17.43
CA ARG A 65 -6.06 14.49 -18.19
C ARG A 65 -7.16 13.94 -17.28
N PRO A 66 -8.44 14.22 -17.58
CA PRO A 66 -9.55 13.75 -16.73
C PRO A 66 -9.78 12.25 -16.83
N MET A 67 -9.81 11.57 -15.70
CA MET A 67 -10.08 10.14 -15.58
C MET A 67 -11.56 9.90 -15.23
N PRO A 68 -12.16 8.78 -15.66
CA PRO A 68 -11.61 7.74 -16.54
C PRO A 68 -11.72 8.05 -18.05
N ARG A 69 -12.25 9.21 -18.44
CA ARG A 69 -12.51 9.55 -19.86
C ARG A 69 -11.26 9.48 -20.74
N ALA A 70 -10.12 9.88 -20.21
CA ALA A 70 -8.85 9.86 -20.92
C ALA A 70 -8.00 8.60 -20.66
N ALA A 71 -8.57 7.52 -20.10
CA ALA A 71 -7.83 6.32 -19.69
C ALA A 71 -6.96 5.74 -20.82
N ALA A 72 -7.46 5.65 -22.04
CA ALA A 72 -6.70 5.12 -23.18
C ALA A 72 -5.44 5.94 -23.52
N GLN A 73 -5.43 7.24 -23.21
CA GLN A 73 -4.28 8.13 -23.44
C GLN A 73 -3.32 8.17 -22.24
N VAL A 74 -3.85 8.00 -21.02
CA VAL A 74 -3.12 8.17 -19.77
C VAL A 74 -2.47 6.86 -19.31
N LEU A 75 -3.23 5.75 -19.27
CA LEU A 75 -2.77 4.50 -18.69
C LEU A 75 -1.51 3.91 -19.36
N PRO A 76 -1.26 4.08 -20.65
CA PRO A 76 0.01 3.67 -21.25
C PRO A 76 1.26 4.38 -20.66
N ARG A 77 1.08 5.52 -20.00
CA ARG A 77 2.14 6.32 -19.34
C ARG A 77 2.19 6.08 -17.83
N VAL A 78 1.30 5.21 -17.29
CA VAL A 78 1.20 4.89 -15.87
C VAL A 78 1.56 3.43 -15.67
N GLY A 79 2.53 3.16 -14.83
CA GLY A 79 2.80 1.82 -14.31
C GLY A 79 2.03 1.60 -13.02
N ALA A 80 1.40 0.44 -12.86
CA ALA A 80 0.64 0.16 -11.66
C ALA A 80 0.92 -1.25 -11.11
N LEU A 81 0.97 -1.35 -9.78
CA LEU A 81 0.95 -2.60 -9.03
C LEU A 81 -0.14 -2.47 -7.96
N VAL A 82 -1.27 -3.16 -8.15
CA VAL A 82 -2.42 -3.13 -7.24
C VAL A 82 -2.74 -4.55 -6.80
N GLU A 83 -2.86 -4.77 -5.48
CA GLU A 83 -3.16 -6.08 -4.87
C GLU A 83 -2.14 -7.18 -5.18
N GLY A 84 -0.91 -6.79 -5.50
CA GLY A 84 0.18 -7.71 -5.78
C GLY A 84 0.37 -8.07 -7.25
N PRO A 85 1.38 -8.87 -7.57
CA PRO A 85 1.77 -9.19 -8.93
C PRO A 85 0.76 -10.13 -9.58
N ALA A 86 -0.03 -9.61 -10.52
CA ALA A 86 -0.95 -10.38 -11.36
C ALA A 86 -0.15 -11.19 -12.39
N ALA A 87 0.33 -12.36 -12.02
CA ALA A 87 1.10 -13.22 -12.90
C ALA A 87 0.51 -14.63 -12.95
N TRP A 88 0.52 -15.27 -14.13
CA TRP A 88 0.13 -16.66 -14.31
C TRP A 88 1.21 -17.57 -13.70
N PRO A 89 0.89 -18.34 -12.63
CA PRO A 89 1.90 -19.08 -11.87
C PRO A 89 2.62 -20.18 -12.66
N HIS A 90 1.95 -20.75 -13.66
CA HIS A 90 2.47 -21.84 -14.51
C HIS A 90 3.35 -21.36 -15.67
N LEU A 91 3.40 -20.07 -15.91
CA LEU A 91 4.26 -19.46 -16.93
C LEU A 91 5.55 -18.90 -16.32
N SER A 92 6.59 -18.73 -17.14
CA SER A 92 7.82 -18.03 -16.72
C SER A 92 7.55 -16.52 -16.56
N GLY A 93 8.38 -15.83 -15.79
CA GLY A 93 8.31 -14.37 -15.66
C GLY A 93 8.39 -13.66 -17.01
N ARG A 94 9.30 -14.10 -17.88
CA ARG A 94 9.45 -13.58 -19.26
C ARG A 94 8.19 -13.73 -20.09
N THR A 95 7.56 -14.91 -20.03
CA THR A 95 6.31 -15.16 -20.76
C THR A 95 5.17 -14.30 -20.21
N ASN A 96 5.06 -14.17 -18.89
CA ASN A 96 4.11 -13.26 -18.27
C ASN A 96 4.25 -11.82 -18.78
N LEU A 97 5.47 -11.27 -18.77
CA LEU A 97 5.71 -9.91 -19.26
C LEU A 97 5.41 -9.75 -20.75
N ARG A 98 5.72 -10.74 -21.58
CA ARG A 98 5.35 -10.74 -23.00
C ARG A 98 3.85 -10.66 -23.24
N LEU A 99 3.07 -11.40 -22.44
CA LEU A 99 1.60 -11.38 -22.49
C LEU A 99 1.06 -10.02 -22.03
N MET A 100 1.59 -9.48 -20.94
CA MET A 100 1.20 -8.16 -20.41
C MET A 100 1.53 -7.02 -21.38
N ASP A 101 2.72 -7.04 -22.01
CA ASP A 101 3.09 -6.09 -23.03
C ASP A 101 2.18 -6.16 -24.25
N ALA A 102 1.82 -7.38 -24.67
CA ALA A 102 0.89 -7.60 -25.78
C ALA A 102 -0.50 -7.04 -25.48
N ALA A 103 -1.04 -7.35 -24.31
CA ALA A 103 -2.34 -6.87 -23.83
C ALA A 103 -2.38 -5.34 -23.72
N GLY A 104 -1.29 -4.74 -23.28
CA GLY A 104 -1.15 -3.29 -23.18
C GLY A 104 -0.96 -2.58 -24.55
N GLY A 105 -0.97 -3.27 -25.69
CA GLY A 105 -0.79 -2.69 -27.04
C GLY A 105 0.69 -2.36 -27.38
N GLY A 106 1.66 -2.96 -26.71
CA GLY A 106 3.09 -2.85 -27.03
C GLY A 106 3.40 -3.38 -28.43
N GLY A 107 4.22 -2.63 -29.20
CA GLY A 107 4.66 -3.02 -30.52
C GLY A 107 5.34 -4.40 -30.49
N ARG A 108 5.06 -5.24 -31.52
CA ARG A 108 5.58 -6.61 -31.58
C ARG A 108 7.10 -6.66 -31.82
N ARG A 109 7.62 -5.69 -32.59
CA ARG A 109 9.03 -5.66 -33.01
C ARG A 109 9.98 -5.59 -31.80
N ASP A 110 9.72 -4.69 -30.86
CA ASP A 110 10.65 -4.37 -29.76
C ASP A 110 10.19 -4.99 -28.42
N ARG A 111 9.21 -5.92 -28.46
CA ARG A 111 8.67 -6.55 -27.25
C ARG A 111 9.69 -7.35 -26.47
N ALA A 112 10.57 -8.08 -27.18
CA ALA A 112 11.61 -8.88 -26.55
C ALA A 112 12.58 -8.00 -25.75
N ASP A 113 12.99 -6.86 -26.34
CA ASP A 113 13.93 -5.92 -25.74
C ASP A 113 13.31 -5.22 -24.54
N ARG A 114 12.05 -4.75 -24.65
CA ARG A 114 11.34 -4.14 -23.50
C ARG A 114 11.19 -5.10 -22.34
N VAL A 115 10.87 -6.37 -22.61
CA VAL A 115 10.74 -7.39 -21.57
C VAL A 115 12.07 -7.68 -20.91
N GLU A 116 13.14 -7.82 -21.68
CA GLU A 116 14.47 -8.05 -21.12
C GLU A 116 14.97 -6.85 -20.32
N GLU A 117 14.82 -5.64 -20.86
CA GLU A 117 15.14 -4.41 -20.13
C GLU A 117 14.37 -4.34 -18.78
N ALA A 118 13.08 -4.64 -18.79
CA ALA A 118 12.26 -4.63 -17.57
C ALA A 118 12.74 -5.66 -16.54
N LEU A 119 13.08 -6.88 -16.96
CA LEU A 119 13.63 -7.92 -16.08
C LEU A 119 14.97 -7.52 -15.49
N VAL A 120 15.88 -7.00 -16.30
CA VAL A 120 17.20 -6.53 -15.86
C VAL A 120 17.06 -5.40 -14.84
N ARG A 121 16.17 -4.42 -15.10
CA ARG A 121 15.93 -3.25 -14.22
C ARG A 121 15.47 -3.65 -12.81
N VAL A 122 14.78 -4.77 -12.66
CA VAL A 122 14.31 -5.26 -11.35
C VAL A 122 15.20 -6.35 -10.76
N GLY A 123 16.35 -6.66 -11.39
CA GLY A 123 17.27 -7.71 -10.92
C GLY A 123 16.74 -9.13 -11.13
N LEU A 124 15.89 -9.34 -12.13
CA LEU A 124 15.39 -10.65 -12.57
C LEU A 124 15.95 -11.07 -13.94
N GLY A 125 16.97 -10.37 -14.45
CA GLY A 125 17.70 -10.79 -15.64
C GLY A 125 18.38 -12.14 -15.43
N GLY A 126 18.39 -13.00 -16.46
CA GLY A 126 19.01 -14.32 -16.41
C GLY A 126 18.19 -15.40 -15.69
N ILE A 127 16.99 -15.11 -15.19
CA ILE A 127 16.08 -16.13 -14.64
C ILE A 127 15.29 -16.76 -15.78
N ASP A 128 15.94 -17.66 -16.50
CA ASP A 128 15.36 -18.29 -17.66
C ASP A 128 14.44 -19.47 -17.32
N GLY A 129 13.27 -19.53 -17.97
CA GLY A 129 12.36 -20.67 -17.98
C GLY A 129 11.68 -21.00 -16.65
N ARG A 130 12.14 -20.49 -15.51
CA ARG A 130 11.55 -20.78 -14.20
C ARG A 130 10.12 -20.24 -14.12
N GLN A 131 9.19 -21.11 -13.75
CA GLN A 131 7.78 -20.73 -13.56
C GLN A 131 7.60 -19.84 -12.33
N VAL A 132 6.67 -18.87 -12.41
CA VAL A 132 6.40 -17.89 -11.34
C VAL A 132 5.96 -18.55 -10.04
N ARG A 133 5.32 -19.74 -10.07
CA ARG A 133 5.00 -20.50 -8.85
C ARG A 133 6.23 -20.84 -8.00
N ALA A 134 7.42 -20.95 -8.61
CA ALA A 134 8.68 -21.23 -7.93
C ALA A 134 9.45 -19.95 -7.52
N TYR A 135 8.87 -18.77 -7.72
CA TYR A 135 9.47 -17.51 -7.29
C TYR A 135 9.22 -17.29 -5.80
N SER A 136 10.21 -16.70 -5.12
CA SER A 136 10.00 -16.11 -3.79
C SER A 136 8.98 -14.96 -3.86
N LEU A 137 8.43 -14.54 -2.73
CA LEU A 137 7.53 -13.40 -2.70
C LEU A 137 8.21 -12.14 -3.27
N GLY A 138 9.46 -11.86 -2.88
CA GLY A 138 10.24 -10.73 -3.41
C GLY A 138 10.46 -10.80 -4.92
N MET A 139 10.71 -11.99 -5.47
CA MET A 139 10.80 -12.17 -6.92
C MET A 139 9.46 -11.90 -7.61
N ARG A 140 8.34 -12.31 -7.02
CA ARG A 140 7.01 -12.01 -7.55
C ARG A 140 6.71 -10.51 -7.52
N GLN A 141 7.02 -9.82 -6.41
CA GLN A 141 6.85 -8.37 -6.30
C GLN A 141 7.70 -7.63 -7.36
N ARG A 142 8.96 -8.03 -7.53
CA ARG A 142 9.82 -7.46 -8.59
C ARG A 142 9.28 -7.72 -9.99
N LEU A 143 8.69 -8.89 -10.24
CA LEU A 143 8.04 -9.18 -11.52
C LEU A 143 6.84 -8.26 -11.77
N GLY A 144 6.03 -7.99 -10.73
CA GLY A 144 4.93 -7.02 -10.82
C GLY A 144 5.41 -5.61 -11.14
N ILE A 145 6.52 -5.18 -10.53
CA ILE A 145 7.16 -3.89 -10.88
C ILE A 145 7.72 -3.92 -12.29
N ALA A 146 8.35 -5.02 -12.74
CA ALA A 146 8.80 -5.16 -14.11
C ALA A 146 7.65 -4.98 -15.12
N ALA A 147 6.48 -5.54 -14.82
CA ALA A 147 5.27 -5.33 -15.63
C ALA A 147 4.86 -3.85 -15.69
N ALA A 148 4.89 -3.16 -14.54
CA ALA A 148 4.61 -1.73 -14.47
C ALA A 148 5.60 -0.87 -15.26
N LEU A 149 6.84 -1.35 -15.43
CA LEU A 149 7.92 -0.63 -16.11
C LEU A 149 8.01 -0.87 -17.63
N LEU A 150 7.26 -1.83 -18.19
CA LEU A 150 7.35 -2.23 -19.61
C LEU A 150 7.28 -1.06 -20.60
N ARG A 151 6.60 0.02 -20.22
CA ARG A 151 6.37 1.19 -21.08
C ARG A 151 7.08 2.46 -20.63
N LYS A 152 8.09 2.34 -19.76
CA LYS A 152 8.83 3.49 -19.23
C LYS A 152 7.87 4.57 -18.71
N PRO A 153 7.07 4.27 -17.68
CA PRO A 153 6.00 5.14 -17.20
C PRO A 153 6.55 6.44 -16.61
N GLU A 154 5.78 7.52 -16.72
CA GLU A 154 6.03 8.80 -16.05
C GLU A 154 5.55 8.80 -14.60
N LEU A 155 4.55 7.93 -14.29
CA LEU A 155 3.96 7.75 -12.98
C LEU A 155 3.90 6.27 -12.62
N LEU A 156 4.41 5.90 -11.44
CA LEU A 156 4.25 4.59 -10.82
C LEU A 156 3.26 4.68 -9.65
N LEU A 157 2.19 3.89 -9.68
CA LEU A 157 1.22 3.71 -8.61
C LEU A 157 1.37 2.31 -8.01
N LEU A 158 1.85 2.21 -6.78
CA LEU A 158 2.19 0.95 -6.14
C LEU A 158 1.39 0.78 -4.85
N ASP A 159 0.54 -0.23 -4.79
CA ASP A 159 -0.25 -0.54 -3.59
C ASP A 159 0.46 -1.59 -2.76
N GLU A 160 0.93 -1.21 -1.55
CA GLU A 160 1.65 -2.04 -0.59
C GLU A 160 2.82 -2.85 -1.22
N PRO A 161 3.78 -2.21 -1.94
CA PRO A 161 4.77 -2.94 -2.75
C PRO A 161 5.77 -3.75 -1.94
N THR A 162 5.88 -3.51 -0.64
CA THR A 162 6.82 -4.17 0.29
C THR A 162 6.13 -5.18 1.20
N ASN A 163 4.79 -5.30 1.10
CA ASN A 163 4.02 -6.17 1.99
C ASN A 163 4.48 -7.63 1.91
N GLY A 164 4.77 -8.21 3.09
CA GLY A 164 5.23 -9.60 3.23
C GLY A 164 6.68 -9.86 2.80
N LEU A 165 7.46 -8.83 2.50
CA LEU A 165 8.89 -8.97 2.26
C LEU A 165 9.67 -9.04 3.58
N ASP A 166 10.79 -9.75 3.55
CA ASP A 166 11.77 -9.72 4.63
C ASP A 166 12.53 -8.37 4.64
N PRO A 167 13.25 -8.02 5.72
CA PRO A 167 13.97 -6.74 5.83
C PRO A 167 14.94 -6.48 4.67
N ARG A 168 15.59 -7.52 4.14
CA ARG A 168 16.49 -7.41 2.99
C ARG A 168 15.71 -7.07 1.72
N GLY A 169 14.60 -7.77 1.45
CA GLY A 169 13.72 -7.51 0.32
C GLY A 169 13.12 -6.10 0.35
N ILE A 170 12.74 -5.60 1.54
CA ILE A 170 12.31 -4.22 1.74
C ILE A 170 13.42 -3.23 1.35
N GLY A 171 14.67 -3.47 1.82
CA GLY A 171 15.82 -2.62 1.46
C GLY A 171 16.09 -2.57 -0.04
N GLU A 172 16.05 -3.75 -0.69
CA GLU A 172 16.25 -3.88 -2.14
C GLU A 172 15.13 -3.19 -2.93
N MET A 173 13.88 -3.32 -2.48
CA MET A 173 12.72 -2.64 -3.07
C MET A 173 12.85 -1.12 -2.96
N ARG A 174 13.24 -0.59 -1.79
CA ARG A 174 13.49 0.85 -1.60
C ARG A 174 14.57 1.38 -2.53
N ALA A 175 15.68 0.66 -2.68
CA ALA A 175 16.77 1.04 -3.59
C ALA A 175 16.27 1.11 -5.03
N LEU A 176 15.47 0.13 -5.45
CA LEU A 176 14.86 0.06 -6.77
C LEU A 176 13.94 1.26 -7.05
N LEU A 177 13.03 1.57 -6.13
CA LEU A 177 12.09 2.69 -6.29
C LEU A 177 12.80 4.05 -6.27
N ARG A 178 13.83 4.23 -5.44
CA ARG A 178 14.69 5.42 -5.46
C ARG A 178 15.40 5.60 -6.80
N HIS A 179 15.88 4.50 -7.37
CA HIS A 179 16.54 4.52 -8.68
C HIS A 179 15.59 5.02 -9.78
N PHE A 180 14.33 4.56 -9.81
CA PHE A 180 13.35 5.03 -10.80
C PHE A 180 12.97 6.49 -10.58
N ALA A 181 12.80 6.91 -9.32
CA ALA A 181 12.54 8.31 -9.02
C ALA A 181 13.70 9.24 -9.45
N ALA A 182 14.94 8.79 -9.26
CA ALA A 182 16.13 9.53 -9.72
C ALA A 182 16.21 9.65 -11.27
N GLN A 183 15.51 8.76 -11.99
CA GLN A 183 15.37 8.83 -13.45
C GLN A 183 14.20 9.72 -13.90
N GLY A 184 13.53 10.42 -12.98
CA GLY A 184 12.43 11.34 -13.28
C GLY A 184 11.03 10.72 -13.20
N THR A 185 10.90 9.43 -12.86
CA THR A 185 9.58 8.80 -12.67
C THR A 185 8.97 9.28 -11.35
N THR A 186 7.75 9.79 -11.38
CA THR A 186 6.98 10.07 -10.15
C THR A 186 6.55 8.75 -9.53
N VAL A 187 6.79 8.57 -8.23
CA VAL A 187 6.45 7.34 -7.51
C VAL A 187 5.42 7.64 -6.43
N VAL A 188 4.29 6.98 -6.50
CA VAL A 188 3.25 7.01 -5.46
C VAL A 188 3.09 5.60 -4.92
N LEU A 189 3.23 5.43 -3.62
CA LEU A 189 3.02 4.15 -2.98
C LEU A 189 2.07 4.27 -1.81
N SER A 190 1.24 3.26 -1.61
CA SER A 190 0.52 3.08 -0.36
C SER A 190 1.35 2.22 0.59
N SER A 191 1.28 2.52 1.89
CA SER A 191 1.84 1.68 2.94
C SER A 191 1.08 1.89 4.26
N HIS A 192 1.07 0.88 5.11
CA HIS A 192 0.66 0.99 6.50
C HIS A 192 1.88 1.14 7.44
N LEU A 193 3.11 1.05 6.91
CA LEU A 193 4.36 1.15 7.66
C LEU A 193 4.98 2.54 7.51
N LEU A 194 5.00 3.29 8.62
CA LEU A 194 5.59 4.63 8.68
C LEU A 194 7.06 4.65 8.25
N SER A 195 7.84 3.66 8.72
CA SER A 195 9.27 3.57 8.42
C SER A 195 9.59 3.43 6.93
N GLU A 196 8.67 2.88 6.14
CA GLU A 196 8.82 2.79 4.69
C GLU A 196 8.63 4.14 4.01
N VAL A 197 7.56 4.83 4.40
CA VAL A 197 7.24 6.17 3.89
C VAL A 197 8.38 7.14 4.25
N GLU A 198 8.84 7.13 5.51
CA GLU A 198 9.95 7.97 5.96
C GLU A 198 11.26 7.71 5.23
N ALA A 199 11.52 6.46 4.87
CA ALA A 199 12.77 6.08 4.23
C ALA A 199 12.78 6.35 2.71
N LEU A 200 11.62 6.36 2.04
CA LEU A 200 11.53 6.42 0.58
C LEU A 200 10.94 7.74 0.07
N CYS A 201 9.92 8.27 0.74
CA CYS A 201 9.11 9.36 0.23
C CYS A 201 9.70 10.74 0.51
N THR A 202 9.27 11.74 -0.24
CA THR A 202 9.51 13.17 0.01
C THR A 202 8.27 13.84 0.57
N GLN A 203 7.10 13.33 0.20
CA GLN A 203 5.80 13.82 0.63
C GLN A 203 4.94 12.67 1.17
N VAL A 204 4.02 13.00 2.06
CA VAL A 204 3.11 12.04 2.66
C VAL A 204 1.68 12.57 2.66
N GLY A 205 0.73 11.69 2.35
CA GLY A 205 -0.69 11.87 2.61
C GLY A 205 -1.14 10.83 3.63
N VAL A 206 -1.79 11.25 4.71
CA VAL A 206 -2.31 10.34 5.74
C VAL A 206 -3.81 10.16 5.54
N MET A 207 -4.23 8.91 5.37
CA MET A 207 -5.64 8.53 5.27
C MET A 207 -6.13 7.90 6.58
N SER A 208 -7.30 8.35 7.03
CA SER A 208 -8.03 7.78 8.15
C SER A 208 -9.52 7.78 7.84
N ALA A 209 -10.19 6.63 8.04
CA ALA A 209 -11.65 6.47 7.84
C ALA A 209 -12.16 7.05 6.50
N GLY A 210 -11.44 6.79 5.40
CA GLY A 210 -11.79 7.26 4.06
C GLY A 210 -11.40 8.70 3.74
N ARG A 211 -10.86 9.47 4.69
CA ARG A 211 -10.50 10.88 4.53
C ARG A 211 -8.99 11.07 4.48
N LEU A 212 -8.55 12.05 3.72
CA LEU A 212 -7.18 12.54 3.75
C LEU A 212 -7.06 13.57 4.87
N VAL A 213 -6.42 13.18 5.98
CA VAL A 213 -6.34 14.01 7.20
C VAL A 213 -5.10 14.87 7.25
N LEU A 214 -4.07 14.54 6.46
CA LEU A 214 -2.83 15.31 6.33
C LEU A 214 -2.27 15.15 4.93
N THR A 215 -1.69 16.23 4.40
CA THR A 215 -0.74 16.19 3.28
C THR A 215 0.41 17.14 3.63
N ALA A 216 1.64 16.65 3.60
CA ALA A 216 2.81 17.44 3.96
C ALA A 216 4.10 16.92 3.30
N ASP A 217 5.09 17.80 3.19
CA ASP A 217 6.46 17.40 2.92
C ASP A 217 7.07 16.76 4.17
N LEU A 218 7.74 15.62 4.01
CA LEU A 218 8.34 14.90 5.14
C LEU A 218 9.45 15.71 5.83
N GLU A 219 10.13 16.58 5.09
CA GLU A 219 11.15 17.47 5.65
C GLU A 219 10.50 18.48 6.61
N SER A 220 9.36 19.07 6.23
CA SER A 220 8.63 20.02 7.08
C SER A 220 8.11 19.37 8.36
N LEU A 221 7.70 18.09 8.29
CA LEU A 221 7.26 17.35 9.49
C LEU A 221 8.40 17.00 10.44
N ARG A 222 9.65 16.92 9.94
CA ARG A 222 10.86 16.68 10.72
C ARG A 222 11.52 17.96 11.25
N ALA A 223 10.89 19.11 11.06
CA ALA A 223 11.41 20.37 11.56
C ALA A 223 11.67 20.28 13.08
N PRO A 224 12.73 20.92 13.59
CA PRO A 224 13.00 20.97 15.02
C PRO A 224 11.79 21.52 15.78
N THR A 225 11.49 20.93 16.93
CA THR A 225 10.37 21.37 17.77
C THR A 225 10.71 22.62 18.58
N GLY A 226 11.96 23.12 18.50
CA GLY A 226 12.49 24.12 19.42
C GLY A 226 12.75 23.58 20.83
N LEU A 227 12.62 22.23 20.99
CA LEU A 227 12.93 21.56 22.25
C LEU A 227 14.23 20.75 22.11
N VAL A 228 15.05 20.84 23.13
CA VAL A 228 16.32 20.11 23.27
C VAL A 228 16.26 19.28 24.54
N GLN A 229 16.57 18.00 24.40
CA GLN A 229 16.72 17.08 25.51
C GLN A 229 18.19 17.06 25.94
N VAL A 230 18.44 17.34 27.20
CA VAL A 230 19.78 17.32 27.82
C VAL A 230 19.80 16.21 28.87
N ARG A 231 20.73 15.27 28.73
CA ARG A 231 21.03 14.28 29.77
C ARG A 231 22.29 14.72 30.54
N THR A 232 22.14 14.88 31.83
CA THR A 232 23.24 15.37 32.70
C THR A 232 23.21 14.64 34.06
N PRO A 233 24.39 14.33 34.66
CA PRO A 233 24.43 13.80 36.02
C PRO A 233 24.05 14.83 37.07
N ASP A 234 24.09 16.14 36.73
CA ASP A 234 23.67 17.21 37.61
C ASP A 234 22.51 18.05 37.00
N PRO A 235 21.30 17.51 37.04
CA PRO A 235 20.13 18.18 36.47
C PRO A 235 19.73 19.44 37.28
N ALA A 236 20.11 19.54 38.55
CA ALA A 236 19.80 20.69 39.35
C ALA A 236 20.64 21.92 38.93
N ALA A 237 21.95 21.71 38.71
CA ALA A 237 22.82 22.74 38.16
C ALA A 237 22.38 23.15 36.74
N ALA A 238 22.02 22.19 35.89
CA ALA A 238 21.50 22.49 34.55
C ALA A 238 20.24 23.38 34.61
N VAL A 239 19.27 23.04 35.45
CA VAL A 239 18.06 23.86 35.65
C VAL A 239 18.41 25.29 36.13
N GLY A 240 19.38 25.44 37.04
CA GLY A 240 19.84 26.73 37.50
C GLY A 240 20.41 27.60 36.39
N VAL A 241 21.24 27.02 35.50
CA VAL A 241 21.84 27.72 34.34
C VAL A 241 20.82 28.07 33.28
N LEU A 242 19.80 27.23 33.07
CA LEU A 242 18.80 27.33 32.01
C LEU A 242 17.47 27.93 32.49
N ASN A 243 17.48 28.64 33.58
CA ASN A 243 16.30 29.19 34.23
C ASN A 243 15.34 29.87 33.22
N GLY A 244 14.04 29.53 33.29
CA GLY A 244 12.99 29.99 32.37
C GLY A 244 12.91 29.30 31.00
N GLN A 245 13.91 28.51 30.63
CA GLN A 245 13.91 27.72 29.38
C GLN A 245 13.53 26.24 29.61
N VAL A 246 13.54 25.77 30.84
CA VAL A 246 13.23 24.38 31.20
C VAL A 246 11.73 24.16 31.11
N VAL A 247 11.34 23.18 30.27
CA VAL A 247 9.94 22.78 30.04
C VAL A 247 9.57 21.62 30.94
N HIS A 248 10.49 20.64 31.10
CA HIS A 248 10.24 19.45 31.90
C HIS A 248 11.55 18.87 32.43
N ARG A 249 11.47 18.21 33.59
CA ARG A 249 12.58 17.46 34.19
C ARG A 249 12.10 16.06 34.60
N ASN A 250 12.89 15.05 34.28
CA ASN A 250 12.64 13.68 34.71
C ASN A 250 14.00 12.98 34.96
N GLY A 251 14.33 12.77 36.25
CA GLY A 251 15.60 12.17 36.64
C GLY A 251 16.80 12.98 36.14
N ASP A 252 17.68 12.35 35.35
CA ASP A 252 18.88 12.93 34.72
C ASP A 252 18.59 13.65 33.38
N LEU A 253 17.33 13.68 32.96
CA LEU A 253 16.84 14.29 31.73
C LEU A 253 16.21 15.65 32.02
N VAL A 254 16.66 16.68 31.29
CA VAL A 254 16.11 18.03 31.31
C VAL A 254 15.67 18.40 29.89
N MET A 255 14.41 18.74 29.71
CA MET A 255 13.86 19.23 28.45
C MET A 255 13.86 20.74 28.44
N VAL A 256 14.45 21.33 27.42
CA VAL A 256 14.72 22.79 27.35
C VAL A 256 14.20 23.34 26.04
N ARG A 257 13.63 24.54 26.06
CA ARG A 257 13.31 25.30 24.86
C ARG A 257 14.57 26.03 24.39
N ALA A 258 15.08 25.66 23.22
CA ALA A 258 16.25 26.28 22.60
C ALA A 258 16.24 26.05 21.08
N ASP A 259 16.46 27.14 20.33
CA ASP A 259 16.53 27.07 18.86
C ASP A 259 17.92 26.64 18.37
N ASP A 260 18.97 26.94 19.19
CA ASP A 260 20.35 26.55 18.89
C ASP A 260 20.91 25.59 19.96
N PRO A 261 20.95 24.29 19.67
CA PRO A 261 21.52 23.26 20.54
C PRO A 261 23.02 23.46 20.83
N ALA A 262 23.78 24.05 19.88
CA ALA A 262 25.21 24.27 20.07
C ALA A 262 25.48 25.39 21.08
N ALA A 263 24.75 26.50 20.96
CA ALA A 263 24.82 27.59 21.94
C ALA A 263 24.35 27.13 23.32
N LEU A 264 23.31 26.29 23.40
CA LEU A 264 22.86 25.67 24.64
C LEU A 264 23.96 24.85 25.31
N ASN A 265 24.62 23.97 24.53
CA ASN A 265 25.72 23.16 25.02
C ASN A 265 26.89 24.01 25.55
N ALA A 266 27.28 25.01 24.78
CA ALA A 266 28.36 25.91 25.19
C ALA A 266 28.07 26.61 26.53
N ARG A 267 26.82 27.07 26.77
CA ARG A 267 26.40 27.66 28.04
C ARG A 267 26.49 26.68 29.22
N LEU A 268 26.03 25.45 29.04
CA LEU A 268 26.08 24.40 30.06
C LEU A 268 27.52 24.06 30.44
N VAL A 269 28.37 23.85 29.42
CA VAL A 269 29.80 23.55 29.64
C VAL A 269 30.54 24.71 30.30
N ALA A 270 30.32 25.95 29.87
CA ALA A 270 30.92 27.13 30.47
C ALA A 270 30.51 27.31 31.95
N ALA A 271 29.32 26.86 32.31
CA ALA A 271 28.84 26.86 33.69
C ALA A 271 29.29 25.64 34.52
N GLY A 272 30.14 24.75 33.96
CA GLY A 272 30.65 23.56 34.63
C GLY A 272 29.66 22.41 34.75
N VAL A 273 28.54 22.44 33.99
CA VAL A 273 27.55 21.39 33.98
C VAL A 273 27.98 20.29 33.01
N PRO A 274 28.23 19.06 33.46
CA PRO A 274 28.63 17.97 32.57
C PRO A 274 27.43 17.51 31.74
N VAL A 275 27.59 17.49 30.39
CA VAL A 275 26.57 17.02 29.45
C VAL A 275 26.94 15.66 28.94
N ARG A 276 26.10 14.65 29.19
CA ARG A 276 26.27 13.26 28.65
C ARG A 276 25.72 13.14 27.25
N GLU A 277 24.57 13.76 27.01
CA GLU A 277 23.85 13.70 25.75
C GLU A 277 23.05 15.00 25.57
N LEU A 278 23.06 15.50 24.34
CA LEU A 278 22.26 16.65 23.96
C LEU A 278 21.61 16.35 22.59
N THR A 279 20.28 16.28 22.56
CA THR A 279 19.53 15.90 21.36
C THR A 279 18.43 16.91 21.08
N ALA A 280 18.46 17.55 19.90
CA ALA A 280 17.35 18.35 19.43
C ALA A 280 16.16 17.44 19.11
N LEU A 281 15.03 17.69 19.75
CA LEU A 281 13.82 16.92 19.53
C LEU A 281 13.18 17.33 18.20
N ARG A 282 12.87 16.33 17.39
CA ARG A 282 12.12 16.48 16.16
C ARG A 282 10.81 15.73 16.30
N ARG A 283 9.76 16.22 15.71
CA ARG A 283 8.52 15.45 15.62
C ARG A 283 8.78 14.21 14.77
N THR A 284 8.30 13.07 15.22
CA THR A 284 8.25 11.86 14.40
C THR A 284 6.96 11.83 13.60
N LEU A 285 6.99 11.24 12.41
CA LEU A 285 5.76 11.05 11.62
C LEU A 285 4.72 10.23 12.43
N GLU A 286 5.18 9.31 13.27
CA GLU A 286 4.33 8.51 14.16
C GLU A 286 3.54 9.39 15.14
N GLN A 287 4.20 10.33 15.79
CA GLN A 287 3.53 11.27 16.70
C GLN A 287 2.47 12.09 15.96
N VAL A 288 2.81 12.63 14.78
CA VAL A 288 1.88 13.40 13.95
C VAL A 288 0.67 12.57 13.52
N VAL A 289 0.91 11.32 13.10
CA VAL A 289 -0.17 10.40 12.69
C VAL A 289 -1.06 10.05 13.88
N LEU A 290 -0.49 9.73 15.04
CA LEU A 290 -1.26 9.42 16.26
C LEU A 290 -2.11 10.62 16.73
N GLU A 291 -1.56 11.84 16.69
CA GLU A 291 -2.30 13.07 17.02
C GLU A 291 -3.52 13.26 16.09
N LEU A 292 -3.36 12.96 14.79
CA LEU A 292 -4.40 13.19 13.78
C LEU A 292 -5.42 12.04 13.68
N THR A 293 -5.01 10.80 13.92
CA THR A 293 -5.89 9.63 13.78
C THR A 293 -6.57 9.24 15.09
N GLY A 294 -6.03 9.66 16.25
CA GLY A 294 -6.57 9.36 17.57
C GLY A 294 -6.64 7.85 17.90
N PRO A 295 -6.99 7.48 19.13
CA PRO A 295 -7.13 6.05 19.52
C PRO A 295 -8.35 5.33 18.90
N SER A 296 -9.07 5.96 17.97
CA SER A 296 -10.32 5.45 17.39
C SER A 296 -10.16 4.69 16.06
N ALA A 297 -8.96 4.64 15.49
CA ALA A 297 -8.74 4.04 14.16
C ALA A 297 -8.95 2.51 14.12
N ASP A 298 -8.83 1.81 15.26
CA ASP A 298 -8.98 0.35 15.35
C ASP A 298 -10.41 -0.14 15.65
N ARG A 299 -11.42 0.76 15.68
CA ARG A 299 -12.77 0.38 16.10
C ARG A 299 -13.69 -0.15 15.00
N VAL A 300 -13.29 -0.09 13.73
CA VAL A 300 -14.17 -0.53 12.62
C VAL A 300 -14.29 -2.07 12.57
N ASP A 301 -13.25 -2.81 12.97
CA ASP A 301 -13.28 -4.29 12.95
C ASP A 301 -14.08 -4.92 14.11
N ARG A 302 -14.40 -4.17 15.18
CA ARG A 302 -15.17 -4.70 16.31
C ARG A 302 -16.69 -4.57 16.20
N ALA A 303 -17.19 -3.73 15.30
CA ALA A 303 -18.63 -3.57 15.12
C ALA A 303 -19.23 -4.71 14.27
N ASP A 304 -18.50 -5.23 13.29
CA ASP A 304 -18.96 -6.32 12.43
C ASP A 304 -18.93 -7.69 13.13
N ASP A 305 -17.96 -7.94 14.02
CA ASP A 305 -17.90 -9.16 14.82
C ASP A 305 -18.97 -9.22 15.92
N ALA A 306 -19.37 -8.08 16.49
CA ALA A 306 -20.45 -8.02 17.48
C ALA A 306 -21.82 -8.31 16.87
N ASP A 307 -22.09 -7.83 15.64
CA ASP A 307 -23.36 -8.07 14.92
C ASP A 307 -23.44 -9.50 14.35
N ALA A 308 -22.31 -10.06 13.92
CA ALA A 308 -22.22 -11.47 13.51
C ALA A 308 -22.45 -12.44 14.69
N THR A 309 -21.92 -12.11 15.86
CA THR A 309 -22.10 -12.91 17.08
C THR A 309 -23.54 -12.79 17.61
N ALA A 310 -24.15 -11.60 17.54
CA ALA A 310 -25.54 -11.38 17.94
C ALA A 310 -26.54 -12.11 17.03
N ARG A 311 -26.27 -12.21 15.72
CA ARG A 311 -27.07 -12.97 14.75
C ARG A 311 -26.97 -14.48 14.95
N ARG A 312 -25.79 -15.02 15.31
CA ARG A 312 -25.61 -16.45 15.65
C ARG A 312 -26.33 -16.82 16.95
N GLN A 313 -26.40 -15.93 17.94
CA GLN A 313 -27.12 -16.17 19.19
C GLN A 313 -28.65 -16.07 19.08
N ARG A 314 -29.17 -15.29 18.11
CA ARG A 314 -30.62 -15.21 17.83
C ARG A 314 -31.12 -16.36 16.94
N GLY A 315 -30.26 -16.91 16.06
CA GLY A 315 -30.60 -18.08 15.24
C GLY A 315 -30.62 -19.41 15.98
N GLY A 316 -29.98 -19.49 17.18
CA GLY A 316 -29.91 -20.71 17.98
C GLY A 316 -31.05 -20.95 18.98
N ARG A 317 -32.00 -20.01 19.12
CA ARG A 317 -33.16 -20.15 20.08
C ARG A 317 -34.50 -20.48 19.41
N GLY A 318 -34.51 -20.75 18.09
CA GLY A 318 -35.73 -21.01 17.31
C GLY A 318 -35.98 -22.45 16.90
N LEU A 319 -35.17 -23.43 17.32
CA LEU A 319 -35.31 -24.85 16.88
C LEU A 319 -35.39 -25.85 18.07
N ALA A 320 -36.06 -25.50 19.17
CA ALA A 320 -36.27 -26.42 20.25
C ALA A 320 -37.69 -26.31 20.84
N ALA A 321 -38.73 -26.32 20.02
CA ALA A 321 -40.11 -26.52 20.39
C ALA A 321 -40.97 -26.80 19.20
N GLU A 322 -41.02 -28.04 18.73
CA GLU A 322 -42.12 -28.66 17.97
C GLU A 322 -41.63 -29.99 17.39
N ASP A 323 -41.52 -31.00 18.23
CA ASP A 323 -41.50 -32.38 17.79
C ASP A 323 -42.25 -33.24 18.79
N ARG A 324 -43.57 -33.33 18.59
CA ARG A 324 -44.44 -34.43 19.09
C ARG A 324 -45.80 -34.33 18.36
N ALA A 325 -46.10 -35.45 17.68
CA ALA A 325 -47.38 -35.83 17.07
C ALA A 325 -47.44 -35.65 15.53
N ASP A 326 -47.15 -36.65 14.74
CA ASP A 326 -48.18 -37.54 14.23
C ASP A 326 -47.54 -38.70 13.43
N ASP A 327 -47.78 -39.90 13.94
CA ASP A 327 -47.47 -41.20 13.32
C ASP A 327 -48.74 -41.63 12.58
N ARG A 328 -48.70 -41.80 11.22
CA ARG A 328 -49.53 -42.71 10.46
C ARG A 328 -49.26 -42.69 8.93
N ARG A 329 -48.65 -43.82 8.52
CA ARG A 329 -48.92 -44.59 7.26
C ARG A 329 -49.14 -43.83 5.94
N THR A 330 -48.38 -44.15 4.91
CA THR A 330 -48.70 -45.18 3.91
C THR A 330 -47.68 -45.18 2.77
N ASP A 331 -47.19 -46.37 2.49
CA ASP A 331 -46.98 -47.02 1.19
C ASP A 331 -46.10 -46.40 0.07
N ARG A 332 -45.17 -47.27 -0.32
CA ARG A 332 -44.32 -47.34 -1.53
C ARG A 332 -45.13 -47.28 -2.84
N PRO A 333 -44.49 -47.13 -4.05
CA PRO A 333 -43.45 -48.07 -4.51
C PRO A 333 -42.26 -47.46 -5.29
N ASP A 334 -41.25 -48.33 -5.36
CA ASP A 334 -40.03 -48.32 -6.14
C ASP A 334 -40.20 -48.01 -7.63
N THR A 335 -39.22 -47.27 -8.21
CA THR A 335 -38.82 -47.51 -9.59
C THR A 335 -37.31 -47.42 -9.73
N HIS A 336 -36.74 -48.60 -9.98
CA HIS A 336 -35.43 -48.89 -10.58
C HIS A 336 -35.19 -48.07 -11.83
N TRP A 337 -33.99 -47.55 -11.99
CA TRP A 337 -33.38 -47.45 -13.31
C TRP A 337 -31.95 -47.98 -13.29
N SER A 338 -31.79 -49.13 -13.96
CA SER A 338 -30.57 -49.86 -14.22
C SER A 338 -29.78 -49.27 -15.37
N GLY A 339 -28.48 -49.48 -15.30
CA GLY A 339 -27.44 -49.05 -16.21
C GLY A 339 -27.56 -49.50 -17.70
N ALA A 340 -26.71 -48.89 -18.48
CA ALA A 340 -26.17 -49.47 -19.71
C ALA A 340 -24.84 -48.78 -20.08
N ASP A 341 -23.80 -49.55 -20.03
CA ASP A 341 -22.52 -49.41 -20.75
C ASP A 341 -22.73 -49.80 -22.20
N PRO A 342 -22.11 -49.17 -23.19
CA PRO A 342 -21.71 -49.87 -24.40
C PRO A 342 -20.27 -49.63 -24.80
N THR A 343 -19.44 -50.64 -24.60
CA THR A 343 -18.33 -50.99 -25.49
C THR A 343 -18.86 -51.72 -26.73
N ALA A 344 -18.55 -51.23 -27.93
CA ALA A 344 -18.35 -52.10 -29.11
C ALA A 344 -17.59 -51.36 -30.22
N ARG A 345 -16.47 -51.94 -30.57
CA ARG A 345 -15.65 -51.77 -31.79
C ARG A 345 -16.49 -52.02 -33.06
N THR A 346 -16.09 -51.38 -34.17
CA THR A 346 -15.81 -52.09 -35.43
C THR A 346 -14.93 -51.26 -36.37
N ASP A 347 -13.94 -51.97 -36.92
CA ASP A 347 -13.04 -51.67 -38.03
C ASP A 347 -13.74 -51.43 -39.37
N ARG A 348 -13.08 -50.72 -40.26
CA ARG A 348 -12.74 -50.96 -41.66
C ARG A 348 -12.49 -49.65 -42.40
N ALA A 349 -11.26 -49.33 -42.76
CA ALA A 349 -10.54 -49.76 -43.96
C ALA A 349 -11.03 -49.06 -45.28
N ASP A 350 -10.10 -48.36 -45.82
CA ASP A 350 -9.65 -48.40 -47.24
C ASP A 350 -9.95 -47.19 -48.12
N GLY A 351 -8.89 -46.71 -48.76
CA GLY A 351 -8.95 -46.33 -50.18
C GLY A 351 -8.59 -44.90 -50.58
N GLY A 352 -7.33 -44.64 -50.96
CA GLY A 352 -7.11 -43.99 -52.25
C GLY A 352 -6.65 -42.51 -52.28
N ARG A 353 -5.40 -42.37 -52.61
CA ARG A 353 -4.75 -41.21 -53.28
C ARG A 353 -5.32 -40.99 -54.72
N PRO A 354 -5.04 -39.86 -55.37
CA PRO A 354 -3.74 -39.22 -55.50
C PRO A 354 -3.61 -37.84 -54.88
#